data_78d0a2b8b62f17fbe23e78d12995eebb
#
_entry.id   78d0a2b8b62f17fbe23e78d12995eebb
#
_cell.length_a   1.000
_cell.length_b   1.000
_cell.length_c   1.000
_cell.angle_alpha   90.00
_cell.angle_beta   90.00
_cell.angle_gamma   90.00
#
_symmetry.space_group_name_H-M   'P 1'
#
loop_
_entity.id
_entity.type
_entity.pdbx_description
1 polymer ?
#
loop_
_entity_poly.entity_id
_entity_poly.type
_entity_poly.pdbx_seq_one_letter_code
_entity_poly.pdbx_strand_id
1 'polypeptide(L)'
;MTVLTSTPHADLRVGQEARVTRLCRAEDLHVFAHASGNLNPMHLPDRDGDGDGRVEAVAPSAWVAALISGVLGNQLPGPGTLYLSQALRFVGRAHAGETLTAGVRVAELLAGRAVRLETWVDGPAGPIAEGEAVVEAPDAARRFDGVEVPGLIVQSHRHFDALLARAEPLPALPTVVVCPESPDALMGALLGRDHTLIDPVFVGCPVKIAAAAVEAGADITGIEIIDIPDHRAAALRAVALVHEGRARALMKGHLHTDQLLHAILKKETGLRTNRRLSHVFVMDVPGLDHLLFVTDAAINIAPDLACKVSIVQNAIDLARALGLEQPKVGILSAVETVTPSIPSTLDAAILSKMADRGQITGGLVDGPLAMDNAVDPGAARTKGLTGLVAGRADILVAPNMEAGNMIAKELTFLAHAEAAGIVMGAQVPVILTSRADDDKARLASCAVAALYAETQR
;
A
#
# COMPACT_ATOMS: atom_id res chain seq x y z
N MET A 1 -2.47 4.92 -28.99
CA MET A 1 -3.91 4.89 -29.27
C MET A 1 -4.25 3.58 -29.94
N THR A 2 -5.20 2.84 -29.38
CA THR A 2 -5.63 1.54 -29.94
C THR A 2 -6.51 1.78 -31.15
N VAL A 3 -6.16 1.20 -32.28
CA VAL A 3 -6.98 1.21 -33.50
C VAL A 3 -7.66 -0.13 -33.65
N LEU A 4 -8.98 -0.16 -33.69
CA LEU A 4 -9.78 -1.35 -33.90
C LEU A 4 -10.40 -1.30 -35.29
N THR A 5 -10.34 -2.43 -36.02
CA THR A 5 -10.95 -2.57 -37.37
C THR A 5 -11.82 -3.81 -37.42
N SER A 6 -12.97 -3.70 -38.05
CA SER A 6 -13.86 -4.86 -38.27
C SER A 6 -13.64 -5.48 -39.64
N THR A 7 -13.81 -6.82 -39.69
CA THR A 7 -13.83 -7.61 -40.92
C THR A 7 -15.27 -8.00 -41.21
N PRO A 8 -15.90 -7.48 -42.28
CA PRO A 8 -17.26 -7.85 -42.63
C PRO A 8 -17.35 -9.31 -43.04
N HIS A 9 -18.55 -9.90 -42.90
CA HIS A 9 -18.79 -11.30 -43.24
C HIS A 9 -18.28 -11.69 -44.65
N ALA A 10 -18.46 -10.82 -45.64
CA ALA A 10 -18.01 -11.05 -47.02
C ALA A 10 -16.49 -11.18 -47.19
N ASP A 11 -15.71 -10.60 -46.27
CA ASP A 11 -14.26 -10.59 -46.33
C ASP A 11 -13.63 -11.68 -45.43
N LEU A 12 -14.43 -12.36 -44.62
CA LEU A 12 -13.97 -13.46 -43.76
C LEU A 12 -13.62 -14.70 -44.60
N ARG A 13 -12.65 -15.47 -44.15
CA ARG A 13 -12.20 -16.71 -44.79
C ARG A 13 -12.04 -17.82 -43.75
N VAL A 14 -12.47 -19.04 -44.13
CA VAL A 14 -12.21 -20.23 -43.31
C VAL A 14 -10.72 -20.42 -43.10
N GLY A 15 -10.33 -20.69 -41.85
CA GLY A 15 -8.95 -20.79 -41.42
C GLY A 15 -8.31 -19.47 -40.97
N GLN A 16 -9.01 -18.34 -41.13
CA GLN A 16 -8.51 -17.06 -40.60
C GLN A 16 -8.50 -17.08 -39.09
N GLU A 17 -7.38 -16.62 -38.48
CA GLU A 17 -7.15 -16.65 -37.04
C GLU A 17 -6.85 -15.25 -36.47
N ALA A 18 -7.18 -15.09 -35.20
CA ALA A 18 -6.71 -14.00 -34.35
C ALA A 18 -6.40 -14.49 -32.94
N ARG A 19 -5.46 -13.82 -32.27
CA ARG A 19 -5.03 -14.18 -30.91
C ARG A 19 -4.74 -12.94 -30.09
N VAL A 20 -5.01 -13.01 -28.77
CA VAL A 20 -4.65 -12.00 -27.78
C VAL A 20 -3.94 -12.67 -26.62
N THR A 21 -2.82 -12.11 -26.23
CA THR A 21 -2.09 -12.54 -25.02
C THR A 21 -2.35 -11.55 -23.90
N ARG A 22 -2.70 -12.04 -22.70
CA ARG A 22 -3.00 -11.21 -21.52
C ARG A 22 -2.44 -11.84 -20.26
N LEU A 23 -1.85 -11.03 -19.41
CA LEU A 23 -1.48 -11.41 -18.04
C LEU A 23 -2.77 -11.49 -17.19
N CYS A 24 -2.98 -12.60 -16.48
CA CYS A 24 -4.02 -12.74 -15.46
C CYS A 24 -3.57 -11.99 -14.20
N ARG A 25 -4.00 -10.76 -14.02
CA ARG A 25 -3.64 -9.97 -12.85
C ARG A 25 -4.58 -10.26 -11.69
N ALA A 26 -4.08 -10.18 -10.46
CA ALA A 26 -4.89 -10.28 -9.26
C ALA A 26 -6.03 -9.23 -9.25
N GLU A 27 -5.72 -8.01 -9.68
CA GLU A 27 -6.69 -6.91 -9.78
C GLU A 27 -7.83 -7.22 -10.76
N ASP A 28 -7.53 -7.90 -11.88
CA ASP A 28 -8.56 -8.32 -12.85
C ASP A 28 -9.57 -9.29 -12.23
N LEU A 29 -9.11 -10.17 -11.31
CA LEU A 29 -9.97 -11.13 -10.61
C LEU A 29 -10.88 -10.44 -9.59
N HIS A 30 -10.37 -9.45 -8.85
CA HIS A 30 -11.20 -8.62 -7.96
C HIS A 30 -12.26 -7.84 -8.74
N VAL A 31 -11.88 -7.21 -9.86
CA VAL A 31 -12.83 -6.49 -10.75
C VAL A 31 -13.89 -7.44 -11.27
N PHE A 32 -13.52 -8.65 -11.67
CA PHE A 32 -14.47 -9.66 -12.13
C PHE A 32 -15.41 -10.13 -11.01
N ALA A 33 -14.89 -10.39 -9.82
CA ALA A 33 -15.67 -10.76 -8.64
C ALA A 33 -16.71 -9.68 -8.32
N HIS A 34 -16.30 -8.41 -8.33
CA HIS A 34 -17.18 -7.27 -8.10
C HIS A 34 -18.26 -7.14 -9.18
N ALA A 35 -17.89 -7.26 -10.45
CA ALA A 35 -18.81 -7.12 -11.58
C ALA A 35 -19.81 -8.29 -11.69
N SER A 36 -19.39 -9.51 -11.34
CA SER A 36 -20.21 -10.73 -11.47
C SER A 36 -20.94 -11.13 -10.19
N GLY A 37 -20.53 -10.58 -9.03
CA GLY A 37 -20.98 -11.04 -7.71
C GLY A 37 -20.42 -12.41 -7.30
N ASN A 38 -19.40 -12.93 -7.99
CA ASN A 38 -18.78 -14.21 -7.67
C ASN A 38 -17.72 -14.03 -6.57
N LEU A 39 -18.13 -14.28 -5.33
CA LEU A 39 -17.28 -14.17 -4.13
C LEU A 39 -16.70 -15.53 -3.68
N ASN A 40 -16.59 -16.50 -4.58
CA ASN A 40 -15.96 -17.79 -4.25
C ASN A 40 -14.50 -17.57 -3.81
N PRO A 41 -14.10 -17.96 -2.58
CA PRO A 41 -12.76 -17.73 -2.05
C PRO A 41 -11.64 -18.25 -2.96
N MET A 42 -11.87 -19.35 -3.69
CA MET A 42 -10.93 -19.91 -4.67
C MET A 42 -10.50 -18.93 -5.78
N HIS A 43 -11.33 -17.93 -6.04
CA HIS A 43 -11.14 -16.94 -7.10
C HIS A 43 -10.62 -15.59 -6.58
N LEU A 44 -10.51 -15.43 -5.26
CA LEU A 44 -10.06 -14.20 -4.63
C LEU A 44 -8.56 -14.27 -4.36
N PRO A 45 -7.77 -13.30 -4.87
CA PRO A 45 -6.31 -13.34 -4.82
C PRO A 45 -5.69 -13.31 -3.42
N ASP A 46 -6.48 -12.97 -2.40
CA ASP A 46 -6.08 -12.80 -1.00
C ASP A 46 -6.66 -13.91 -0.07
N ARG A 47 -7.25 -14.95 -0.65
CA ARG A 47 -7.92 -16.02 0.11
C ARG A 47 -7.35 -17.40 -0.21
N ASP A 48 -7.25 -18.22 0.82
CA ASP A 48 -7.10 -19.67 0.70
C ASP A 48 -8.49 -20.26 0.41
N GLY A 49 -8.66 -20.79 -0.79
CA GLY A 49 -9.97 -21.21 -1.29
C GLY A 49 -10.36 -22.62 -0.94
N ASP A 50 -9.40 -23.49 -0.63
CA ASP A 50 -9.63 -24.90 -0.32
C ASP A 50 -9.17 -25.32 1.08
N GLY A 51 -8.54 -24.40 1.83
CA GLY A 51 -8.13 -24.61 3.22
C GLY A 51 -6.81 -25.39 3.38
N ASP A 52 -5.97 -25.44 2.34
CA ASP A 52 -4.67 -26.12 2.37
C ASP A 52 -3.53 -25.24 2.92
N GLY A 53 -3.83 -23.98 3.26
CA GLY A 53 -2.89 -22.98 3.76
C GLY A 53 -2.18 -22.18 2.65
N ARG A 54 -2.61 -22.29 1.39
CA ARG A 54 -2.06 -21.57 0.24
C ARG A 54 -3.10 -20.69 -0.41
N VAL A 55 -2.67 -19.53 -0.90
CA VAL A 55 -3.51 -18.64 -1.70
C VAL A 55 -3.31 -18.98 -3.17
N GLU A 56 -4.29 -19.59 -3.82
CA GLU A 56 -4.13 -20.11 -5.18
C GLU A 56 -4.55 -19.13 -6.27
N ALA A 57 -5.50 -18.25 -5.99
CA ALA A 57 -6.03 -17.25 -6.93
C ALA A 57 -6.36 -17.84 -8.31
N VAL A 58 -7.19 -18.89 -8.34
CA VAL A 58 -7.63 -19.53 -9.57
C VAL A 58 -8.58 -18.60 -10.32
N ALA A 59 -8.26 -18.28 -11.58
CA ALA A 59 -9.13 -17.42 -12.40
C ALA A 59 -10.51 -18.09 -12.63
N PRO A 60 -11.63 -17.37 -12.42
CA PRO A 60 -12.96 -17.88 -12.74
C PRO A 60 -13.05 -18.32 -14.20
N SER A 61 -13.65 -19.47 -14.46
CA SER A 61 -13.82 -19.98 -15.83
C SER A 61 -14.56 -18.99 -16.74
N ALA A 62 -15.50 -18.22 -16.20
CA ALA A 62 -16.19 -17.16 -16.95
C ALA A 62 -15.26 -15.97 -17.28
N TRP A 63 -14.29 -15.63 -16.41
CA TRP A 63 -13.26 -14.64 -16.74
C TRP A 63 -12.34 -15.14 -17.87
N VAL A 64 -11.93 -16.41 -17.82
CA VAL A 64 -11.15 -17.05 -18.91
C VAL A 64 -11.93 -16.98 -20.23
N ALA A 65 -13.23 -17.32 -20.22
CA ALA A 65 -14.11 -17.22 -21.39
C ALA A 65 -14.22 -15.78 -21.92
N ALA A 66 -14.20 -14.77 -21.05
CA ALA A 66 -14.24 -13.36 -21.45
C ALA A 66 -13.03 -12.92 -22.30
N LEU A 67 -11.88 -13.60 -22.21
CA LEU A 67 -10.73 -13.34 -23.07
C LEU A 67 -11.04 -13.65 -24.55
N ILE A 68 -11.84 -14.72 -24.83
CA ILE A 68 -12.30 -15.05 -26.17
C ILE A 68 -13.20 -13.93 -26.72
N SER A 69 -14.08 -13.37 -25.87
CA SER A 69 -14.90 -12.21 -26.23
C SER A 69 -14.05 -11.01 -26.64
N GLY A 70 -12.93 -10.80 -25.96
CA GLY A 70 -11.96 -9.76 -26.30
C GLY A 70 -11.35 -9.96 -27.70
N VAL A 71 -11.04 -11.20 -28.10
CA VAL A 71 -10.54 -11.50 -29.47
C VAL A 71 -11.64 -11.25 -30.51
N LEU A 72 -12.86 -11.76 -30.26
CA LEU A 72 -13.98 -11.63 -31.18
C LEU A 72 -14.40 -10.16 -31.38
N GLY A 73 -14.46 -9.39 -30.32
CA GLY A 73 -14.93 -8.01 -30.36
C GLY A 73 -13.87 -7.00 -30.84
N ASN A 74 -12.58 -7.31 -30.68
CA ASN A 74 -11.52 -6.36 -30.99
C ASN A 74 -10.74 -6.69 -32.27
N GLN A 75 -10.68 -7.97 -32.67
CA GLN A 75 -9.80 -8.42 -33.75
C GLN A 75 -10.51 -9.19 -34.87
N LEU A 76 -11.23 -10.28 -34.57
CA LEU A 76 -11.80 -11.16 -35.57
C LEU A 76 -13.17 -11.76 -35.14
N PRO A 77 -14.29 -11.39 -35.76
CA PRO A 77 -14.49 -10.40 -36.82
C PRO A 77 -14.23 -8.94 -36.44
N GLY A 78 -14.07 -8.61 -35.13
CA GLY A 78 -13.78 -7.28 -34.64
C GLY A 78 -15.01 -6.46 -34.25
N PRO A 79 -14.91 -5.12 -34.13
CA PRO A 79 -16.00 -4.27 -33.65
C PRO A 79 -17.30 -4.45 -34.41
N GLY A 80 -18.41 -4.58 -33.68
CA GLY A 80 -19.74 -4.85 -34.21
C GLY A 80 -20.10 -6.32 -34.27
N THR A 81 -19.22 -7.21 -33.81
CA THR A 81 -19.53 -8.65 -33.65
C THR A 81 -20.47 -8.86 -32.46
N LEU A 82 -21.51 -9.68 -32.67
CA LEU A 82 -22.44 -10.07 -31.62
C LEU A 82 -22.41 -11.59 -31.41
N TYR A 83 -22.36 -12.02 -30.14
CA TYR A 83 -22.48 -13.44 -29.81
C TYR A 83 -23.89 -13.95 -30.08
N LEU A 84 -23.98 -15.11 -30.75
CA LEU A 84 -25.22 -15.90 -30.89
C LEU A 84 -25.19 -17.11 -29.95
N SER A 85 -24.04 -17.81 -29.88
CA SER A 85 -23.85 -18.92 -28.94
C SER A 85 -22.36 -19.16 -28.65
N GLN A 86 -22.11 -19.81 -27.54
CA GLN A 86 -20.75 -20.26 -27.12
C GLN A 86 -20.90 -21.62 -26.41
N ALA A 87 -20.11 -22.59 -26.82
CA ALA A 87 -19.88 -23.83 -26.08
C ALA A 87 -18.40 -23.91 -25.68
N LEU A 88 -18.10 -24.13 -24.42
CA LEU A 88 -16.74 -24.24 -23.91
C LEU A 88 -16.61 -25.45 -22.99
N ARG A 89 -15.48 -26.13 -23.09
CA ARG A 89 -15.02 -27.13 -22.16
C ARG A 89 -13.74 -26.62 -21.51
N PHE A 90 -13.72 -26.55 -20.18
CA PHE A 90 -12.55 -26.17 -19.40
C PHE A 90 -11.75 -27.42 -19.07
N VAL A 91 -10.54 -27.51 -19.59
CA VAL A 91 -9.64 -28.68 -19.48
C VAL A 91 -8.46 -28.45 -18.57
N GLY A 92 -8.19 -27.18 -18.22
CA GLY A 92 -7.16 -26.71 -17.31
C GLY A 92 -7.63 -25.58 -16.42
N ARG A 93 -6.73 -25.10 -15.57
CA ARG A 93 -6.94 -23.94 -14.68
C ARG A 93 -5.94 -22.86 -15.02
N ALA A 94 -6.36 -21.60 -14.89
CA ALA A 94 -5.48 -20.42 -14.96
C ALA A 94 -5.33 -19.81 -13.57
N HIS A 95 -4.15 -19.28 -13.27
CA HIS A 95 -3.87 -18.65 -11.98
C HIS A 95 -3.44 -17.17 -12.16
N ALA A 96 -3.61 -16.39 -11.12
CA ALA A 96 -3.07 -15.03 -11.09
C ALA A 96 -1.55 -15.07 -11.30
N GLY A 97 -1.02 -14.14 -12.10
CA GLY A 97 0.38 -14.08 -12.49
C GLY A 97 0.72 -14.85 -13.78
N GLU A 98 -0.17 -15.71 -14.28
CA GLU A 98 0.07 -16.43 -15.53
C GLU A 98 -0.28 -15.59 -16.77
N THR A 99 0.47 -15.80 -17.84
CA THR A 99 0.19 -15.20 -19.15
C THR A 99 -0.63 -16.17 -20.00
N LEU A 100 -1.82 -15.74 -20.39
CA LEU A 100 -2.79 -16.54 -21.15
C LEU A 100 -2.85 -16.05 -22.60
N THR A 101 -3.06 -16.97 -23.54
CA THR A 101 -3.31 -16.66 -24.95
C THR A 101 -4.69 -17.18 -25.36
N ALA A 102 -5.62 -16.27 -25.61
CA ALA A 102 -6.92 -16.59 -26.19
C ALA A 102 -6.85 -16.50 -27.72
N GLY A 103 -7.48 -17.42 -28.41
CA GLY A 103 -7.50 -17.46 -29.86
C GLY A 103 -8.86 -17.86 -30.43
N VAL A 104 -9.10 -17.42 -31.67
CA VAL A 104 -10.25 -17.81 -32.44
C VAL A 104 -9.84 -18.13 -33.90
N ARG A 105 -10.49 -19.09 -34.53
CA ARG A 105 -10.28 -19.46 -35.93
C ARG A 105 -11.66 -19.61 -36.62
N VAL A 106 -11.83 -19.00 -37.76
CA VAL A 106 -13.02 -19.17 -38.59
C VAL A 106 -13.11 -20.61 -39.07
N ALA A 107 -14.11 -21.37 -38.61
CA ALA A 107 -14.34 -22.76 -39.00
C ALA A 107 -15.31 -22.85 -40.17
N GLU A 108 -16.38 -22.02 -40.16
CA GLU A 108 -17.44 -22.07 -41.19
C GLU A 108 -18.15 -20.72 -41.32
N LEU A 109 -18.45 -20.33 -42.54
CA LEU A 109 -19.32 -19.20 -42.86
C LEU A 109 -20.74 -19.71 -43.01
N LEU A 110 -21.66 -19.27 -42.16
CA LEU A 110 -23.03 -19.71 -42.10
C LEU A 110 -23.94 -18.75 -42.88
N ALA A 111 -25.23 -19.13 -43.03
CA ALA A 111 -26.22 -18.29 -43.72
C ALA A 111 -26.41 -16.92 -43.04
N GLY A 112 -26.69 -15.91 -43.83
CA GLY A 112 -26.79 -14.53 -43.35
C GLY A 112 -25.40 -13.94 -43.03
N ARG A 113 -25.21 -13.45 -41.81
CA ARG A 113 -23.93 -12.93 -41.33
C ARG A 113 -23.33 -13.78 -40.17
N ALA A 114 -23.88 -14.98 -40.00
CA ALA A 114 -23.42 -15.85 -38.93
C ALA A 114 -22.10 -16.53 -39.31
N VAL A 115 -21.21 -16.67 -38.33
CA VAL A 115 -19.89 -17.30 -38.47
C VAL A 115 -19.67 -18.23 -37.30
N ARG A 116 -19.27 -19.49 -37.59
CA ARG A 116 -18.78 -20.42 -36.56
C ARG A 116 -17.27 -20.31 -36.45
N LEU A 117 -16.78 -20.17 -35.23
CA LEU A 117 -15.36 -20.10 -34.93
C LEU A 117 -15.00 -21.17 -33.90
N GLU A 118 -13.88 -21.85 -34.14
CA GLU A 118 -13.15 -22.56 -33.07
C GLU A 118 -12.58 -21.53 -32.13
N THR A 119 -12.65 -21.83 -30.82
CA THR A 119 -12.17 -20.91 -29.77
C THR A 119 -11.37 -21.67 -28.75
N TRP A 120 -10.27 -21.06 -28.25
CA TRP A 120 -9.43 -21.67 -27.23
C TRP A 120 -8.77 -20.63 -26.33
N VAL A 121 -8.31 -21.09 -25.17
CA VAL A 121 -7.41 -20.36 -24.28
C VAL A 121 -6.32 -21.30 -23.82
N ASP A 122 -5.06 -20.90 -24.05
CA ASP A 122 -3.86 -21.60 -23.61
C ASP A 122 -3.19 -20.84 -22.47
N GLY A 123 -2.63 -21.58 -21.52
CA GLY A 123 -1.76 -21.09 -20.46
C GLY A 123 -0.35 -21.67 -20.55
N PRO A 124 0.53 -21.36 -19.59
CA PRO A 124 1.92 -21.85 -19.60
C PRO A 124 2.02 -23.37 -19.53
N ALA A 125 1.06 -24.03 -18.88
CA ALA A 125 1.04 -25.49 -18.71
C ALA A 125 0.28 -26.23 -19.84
N GLY A 126 -0.33 -25.52 -20.78
CA GLY A 126 -1.10 -26.10 -21.89
C GLY A 126 -2.52 -25.54 -21.99
N PRO A 127 -3.45 -26.25 -22.66
CA PRO A 127 -4.79 -25.77 -22.92
C PRO A 127 -5.61 -25.63 -21.62
N ILE A 128 -6.33 -24.50 -21.50
CA ILE A 128 -7.21 -24.21 -20.36
C ILE A 128 -8.68 -24.34 -20.78
N ALA A 129 -9.05 -23.83 -21.97
CA ALA A 129 -10.39 -23.92 -22.48
C ALA A 129 -10.38 -24.15 -23.99
N GLU A 130 -11.34 -24.96 -24.47
CA GLU A 130 -11.54 -25.29 -25.86
C GLU A 130 -13.03 -25.27 -26.18
N GLY A 131 -13.41 -24.84 -27.38
CA GLY A 131 -14.81 -24.88 -27.81
C GLY A 131 -15.09 -24.15 -29.09
N GLU A 132 -16.37 -23.78 -29.30
CA GLU A 132 -16.85 -23.10 -30.47
C GLU A 132 -17.75 -21.93 -30.10
N ALA A 133 -17.65 -20.86 -30.89
CA ALA A 133 -18.57 -19.73 -30.87
C ALA A 133 -19.31 -19.61 -32.19
N VAL A 134 -20.59 -19.23 -32.15
CA VAL A 134 -21.30 -18.69 -33.31
C VAL A 134 -21.56 -17.22 -33.05
N VAL A 135 -21.13 -16.39 -33.98
CA VAL A 135 -21.28 -14.94 -33.88
C VAL A 135 -21.92 -14.37 -35.13
N GLU A 136 -22.57 -13.22 -35.01
CA GLU A 136 -22.94 -12.40 -36.14
C GLU A 136 -21.83 -11.43 -36.47
N ALA A 137 -21.26 -11.51 -37.67
CA ALA A 137 -20.18 -10.63 -38.11
C ALA A 137 -20.74 -9.25 -38.56
N PRO A 138 -19.91 -8.20 -38.52
CA PRO A 138 -20.27 -6.86 -39.01
C PRO A 138 -20.72 -6.88 -40.48
N ASP A 139 -21.58 -5.95 -40.81
CA ASP A 139 -22.10 -5.75 -42.18
C ASP A 139 -21.13 -5.01 -43.11
N ALA A 140 -20.24 -4.18 -42.50
CA ALA A 140 -19.28 -3.34 -43.21
C ALA A 140 -17.99 -3.21 -42.44
N ALA A 141 -16.89 -2.97 -43.16
CA ALA A 141 -15.64 -2.63 -42.56
C ALA A 141 -15.72 -1.25 -41.89
N ARG A 142 -15.38 -1.21 -40.61
CA ARG A 142 -15.37 0.03 -39.82
C ARG A 142 -14.05 0.12 -39.10
N ARG A 143 -13.60 1.37 -38.89
CA ARG A 143 -12.38 1.68 -38.15
C ARG A 143 -12.73 2.59 -36.97
N PHE A 144 -12.20 2.25 -35.81
CA PHE A 144 -12.33 3.02 -34.58
C PHE A 144 -10.95 3.38 -34.07
N ASP A 145 -10.67 4.68 -34.04
CA ASP A 145 -9.40 5.21 -33.54
C ASP A 145 -9.58 5.71 -32.09
N GLY A 146 -8.59 5.49 -31.24
CA GLY A 146 -8.54 6.03 -29.89
C GLY A 146 -9.57 5.41 -28.94
N VAL A 147 -9.93 4.12 -29.11
CA VAL A 147 -10.79 3.44 -28.14
C VAL A 147 -10.04 3.24 -26.84
N GLU A 148 -10.52 3.89 -25.80
CA GLU A 148 -9.96 3.84 -24.46
C GLU A 148 -11.07 3.57 -23.45
N VAL A 149 -10.74 2.82 -22.40
CA VAL A 149 -11.58 2.65 -21.22
C VAL A 149 -10.97 3.38 -20.04
N PRO A 150 -11.77 3.94 -19.12
CA PRO A 150 -11.24 4.54 -17.90
C PRO A 150 -10.36 3.57 -17.14
N GLY A 151 -9.26 4.07 -16.56
CA GLY A 151 -8.44 3.29 -15.63
C GLY A 151 -9.26 2.89 -14.41
N LEU A 152 -8.99 1.70 -13.89
CA LEU A 152 -9.55 1.20 -12.64
C LEU A 152 -8.43 0.98 -11.64
N ILE A 153 -8.63 1.42 -10.40
CA ILE A 153 -7.73 1.16 -9.27
C ILE A 153 -8.52 0.28 -8.30
N VAL A 154 -7.98 -0.90 -8.02
CA VAL A 154 -8.51 -1.76 -6.96
C VAL A 154 -7.96 -1.25 -5.64
N GLN A 155 -8.85 -0.86 -4.73
CA GLN A 155 -8.50 -0.44 -3.38
C GLN A 155 -8.16 -1.68 -2.56
N SER A 156 -6.88 -2.07 -2.53
CA SER A 156 -6.36 -3.14 -1.68
C SER A 156 -5.16 -2.62 -0.89
N HIS A 157 -5.08 -3.00 0.38
CA HIS A 157 -4.01 -2.59 1.31
C HIS A 157 -3.14 -3.79 1.67
N ARG A 158 -2.66 -4.48 0.63
CA ARG A 158 -1.92 -5.74 0.72
C ARG A 158 -0.57 -5.60 1.45
N HIS A 159 0.01 -4.41 1.43
CA HIS A 159 1.31 -4.20 2.07
C HIS A 159 1.17 -4.18 3.60
N PHE A 160 0.08 -3.65 4.13
CA PHE A 160 -0.20 -3.71 5.57
C PHE A 160 -0.52 -5.14 6.01
N ASP A 161 -1.26 -5.91 5.21
CA ASP A 161 -1.50 -7.32 5.50
C ASP A 161 -0.19 -8.12 5.55
N ALA A 162 0.76 -7.82 4.64
CA ALA A 162 2.09 -8.41 4.66
C ALA A 162 2.94 -7.98 5.88
N LEU A 163 2.81 -6.72 6.34
CA LEU A 163 3.48 -6.28 7.59
C LEU A 163 2.93 -7.00 8.81
N LEU A 164 1.61 -7.15 8.90
CA LEU A 164 0.94 -7.89 9.99
C LEU A 164 1.41 -9.33 10.02
N ALA A 165 1.38 -10.04 8.89
CA ALA A 165 1.82 -11.43 8.78
C ALA A 165 3.30 -11.63 9.20
N ARG A 166 4.15 -10.60 9.03
CA ARG A 166 5.56 -10.61 9.46
C ARG A 166 5.72 -10.30 10.95
N ALA A 167 4.82 -9.48 11.51
CA ALA A 167 4.92 -9.03 12.89
C ALA A 167 4.27 -10.01 13.89
N GLU A 168 3.16 -10.64 13.54
CA GLU A 168 2.41 -11.57 14.40
C GLU A 168 3.23 -12.76 14.98
N PRO A 169 4.19 -13.36 14.24
CA PRO A 169 5.04 -14.43 14.79
C PRO A 169 6.09 -13.94 15.79
N LEU A 170 6.32 -12.61 15.90
CA LEU A 170 7.30 -12.06 16.83
C LEU A 170 6.76 -12.10 18.27
N PRO A 171 7.64 -12.13 19.29
CA PRO A 171 7.22 -11.92 20.67
C PRO A 171 6.54 -10.57 20.82
N ALA A 172 5.37 -10.54 21.47
CA ALA A 172 4.61 -9.31 21.72
C ALA A 172 5.52 -8.21 22.31
N LEU A 173 5.46 -7.02 21.73
CA LEU A 173 6.31 -5.89 22.13
C LEU A 173 5.80 -5.26 23.44
N PRO A 174 6.56 -5.31 24.56
CA PRO A 174 6.16 -4.67 25.80
C PRO A 174 5.95 -3.16 25.56
N THR A 175 4.71 -2.69 25.73
CA THR A 175 4.29 -1.35 25.32
C THR A 175 3.56 -0.64 26.45
N VAL A 176 3.99 0.56 26.83
CA VAL A 176 3.21 1.40 27.72
C VAL A 176 2.22 2.23 26.93
N VAL A 177 0.95 2.06 27.22
CA VAL A 177 -0.15 2.87 26.66
C VAL A 177 -0.46 4.00 27.63
N VAL A 178 -0.24 5.23 27.20
CA VAL A 178 -0.37 6.41 28.05
C VAL A 178 -1.77 6.99 27.94
N CYS A 179 -2.53 6.95 29.04
CA CYS A 179 -3.90 7.45 29.15
C CYS A 179 -4.85 6.88 28.09
N PRO A 180 -5.10 5.54 28.03
CA PRO A 180 -6.11 4.96 27.14
C PRO A 180 -7.52 5.23 27.67
N GLU A 181 -7.88 6.50 27.80
CA GLU A 181 -9.08 7.01 28.48
C GLU A 181 -10.22 7.37 27.53
N SER A 182 -10.19 6.86 26.29
CA SER A 182 -11.27 6.94 25.31
C SER A 182 -11.45 5.60 24.60
N PRO A 183 -12.66 5.27 24.12
CA PRO A 183 -12.91 4.02 23.38
C PRO A 183 -11.90 3.78 22.26
N ASP A 184 -11.67 4.76 21.40
CA ASP A 184 -10.75 4.63 20.27
C ASP A 184 -9.31 4.33 20.70
N ALA A 185 -8.79 5.02 21.71
CA ALA A 185 -7.44 4.83 22.19
C ALA A 185 -7.25 3.47 22.87
N LEU A 186 -8.29 3.03 23.61
CA LEU A 186 -8.31 1.73 24.27
C LEU A 186 -8.38 0.60 23.24
N MET A 187 -9.31 0.69 22.28
CA MET A 187 -9.49 -0.33 21.25
C MET A 187 -8.24 -0.52 20.40
N GLY A 188 -7.53 0.56 20.04
CA GLY A 188 -6.27 0.45 19.31
C GLY A 188 -5.19 -0.35 20.07
N ALA A 189 -5.13 -0.21 21.39
CA ALA A 189 -4.19 -1.01 22.21
C ALA A 189 -4.66 -2.48 22.34
N LEU A 190 -5.95 -2.70 22.48
CA LEU A 190 -6.52 -4.05 22.60
C LEU A 190 -6.40 -4.84 21.30
N LEU A 191 -6.64 -4.20 20.15
CA LEU A 191 -6.41 -4.81 18.84
C LEU A 191 -4.93 -5.25 18.68
N GLY A 192 -3.98 -4.40 19.06
CA GLY A 192 -2.57 -4.77 19.04
C GLY A 192 -2.23 -5.94 19.95
N ARG A 193 -2.88 -6.04 21.14
CA ARG A 193 -2.78 -7.19 22.05
C ARG A 193 -3.35 -8.47 21.43
N ASP A 194 -4.56 -8.37 20.91
CA ASP A 194 -5.31 -9.54 20.40
C ASP A 194 -4.65 -10.16 19.17
N HIS A 195 -3.90 -9.35 18.41
CA HIS A 195 -3.01 -9.79 17.34
C HIS A 195 -1.58 -10.11 17.79
N THR A 196 -1.32 -10.22 19.10
CA THR A 196 0.00 -10.53 19.68
C THR A 196 1.13 -9.56 19.29
N LEU A 197 0.80 -8.37 18.79
CA LEU A 197 1.79 -7.38 18.35
C LEU A 197 2.40 -6.61 19.53
N ILE A 198 1.58 -6.31 20.54
CA ILE A 198 2.01 -5.61 21.75
C ILE A 198 1.55 -6.33 23.03
N ASP A 199 2.34 -6.18 24.09
CA ASP A 199 1.97 -6.54 25.46
C ASP A 199 1.75 -5.24 26.24
N PRO A 200 0.50 -4.78 26.44
CA PRO A 200 0.20 -3.45 26.93
C PRO A 200 0.21 -3.36 28.45
N VAL A 201 0.84 -2.30 28.98
CA VAL A 201 0.66 -1.80 30.35
C VAL A 201 0.00 -0.44 30.26
N PHE A 202 -1.12 -0.23 30.95
CA PHE A 202 -1.84 1.02 30.93
C PHE A 202 -1.36 1.96 32.06
N VAL A 203 -1.12 3.22 31.72
CA VAL A 203 -0.83 4.27 32.71
C VAL A 203 -1.82 5.39 32.54
N GLY A 204 -2.66 5.63 33.56
CA GLY A 204 -3.73 6.63 33.48
C GLY A 204 -4.71 6.52 34.63
N CYS A 205 -5.91 7.12 34.50
CA CYS A 205 -6.97 7.06 35.51
C CYS A 205 -7.76 5.76 35.37
N PRO A 206 -7.73 4.81 36.34
CA PRO A 206 -8.43 3.53 36.24
C PRO A 206 -9.94 3.69 36.01
N VAL A 207 -10.56 4.71 36.63
CA VAL A 207 -11.98 4.98 36.48
C VAL A 207 -12.35 5.37 35.06
N LYS A 208 -11.54 6.21 34.41
CA LYS A 208 -11.75 6.62 33.01
C LYS A 208 -11.45 5.48 32.04
N ILE A 209 -10.40 4.70 32.30
CA ILE A 209 -10.04 3.51 31.49
C ILE A 209 -11.17 2.49 31.56
N ALA A 210 -11.70 2.20 32.76
CA ALA A 210 -12.83 1.29 32.92
C ALA A 210 -14.10 1.82 32.21
N ALA A 211 -14.40 3.13 32.31
CA ALA A 211 -15.49 3.74 31.58
C ALA A 211 -15.36 3.62 30.07
N ALA A 212 -14.15 3.85 29.53
CA ALA A 212 -13.84 3.66 28.11
C ALA A 212 -14.01 2.20 27.68
N ALA A 213 -13.64 1.23 28.53
CA ALA A 213 -13.82 -0.20 28.28
C ALA A 213 -15.30 -0.58 28.22
N VAL A 214 -16.10 -0.08 29.14
CA VAL A 214 -17.58 -0.31 29.16
C VAL A 214 -18.21 0.28 27.89
N GLU A 215 -17.85 1.52 27.52
CA GLU A 215 -18.36 2.18 26.32
C GLU A 215 -17.98 1.44 25.04
N ALA A 216 -16.75 0.91 24.99
CA ALA A 216 -16.25 0.11 23.86
C ALA A 216 -16.74 -1.34 23.86
N GLY A 217 -17.39 -1.83 24.92
CA GLY A 217 -17.74 -3.23 25.10
C GLY A 217 -16.52 -4.17 25.18
N ALA A 218 -15.40 -3.67 25.71
CA ALA A 218 -14.10 -4.32 25.66
C ALA A 218 -13.69 -4.94 27.00
N ASP A 219 -12.97 -6.07 26.94
CA ASP A 219 -12.41 -6.74 28.12
C ASP A 219 -10.95 -6.31 28.35
N ILE A 220 -10.70 -5.72 29.51
CA ILE A 220 -9.39 -5.29 29.99
C ILE A 220 -8.86 -6.16 31.13
N THR A 221 -9.49 -7.31 31.39
CA THR A 221 -9.08 -8.24 32.45
C THR A 221 -7.67 -8.72 32.21
N GLY A 222 -6.84 -8.70 33.24
CA GLY A 222 -5.45 -9.16 33.18
C GLY A 222 -4.45 -8.11 32.68
N ILE A 223 -4.90 -6.95 32.22
CA ILE A 223 -3.99 -5.85 31.86
C ILE A 223 -3.60 -5.05 33.12
N GLU A 224 -2.32 -4.87 33.31
CA GLU A 224 -1.81 -4.04 34.43
C GLU A 224 -2.20 -2.58 34.19
N ILE A 225 -2.81 -1.93 35.19
CA ILE A 225 -3.17 -0.51 35.18
C ILE A 225 -2.42 0.20 36.30
N ILE A 226 -1.58 1.15 35.95
CA ILE A 226 -0.85 2.00 36.89
C ILE A 226 -1.66 3.29 37.08
N ASP A 227 -2.18 3.49 38.30
CA ASP A 227 -3.07 4.60 38.63
C ASP A 227 -2.29 5.93 38.73
N ILE A 228 -2.38 6.73 37.68
CA ILE A 228 -1.85 8.09 37.60
C ILE A 228 -2.80 8.96 36.77
N PRO A 229 -3.78 9.66 37.42
CA PRO A 229 -4.81 10.42 36.72
C PRO A 229 -4.32 11.67 35.99
N ASP A 230 -3.20 12.26 36.41
CA ASP A 230 -2.61 13.42 35.74
C ASP A 230 -1.84 12.99 34.49
N HIS A 231 -2.23 13.52 33.32
CA HIS A 231 -1.67 13.11 32.01
C HIS A 231 -0.17 13.40 31.90
N ARG A 232 0.34 14.49 32.52
CA ARG A 232 1.78 14.81 32.48
C ARG A 232 2.57 13.84 33.36
N ALA A 233 2.05 13.53 34.54
CA ALA A 233 2.63 12.53 35.43
C ALA A 233 2.59 11.13 34.79
N ALA A 234 1.50 10.77 34.13
CA ALA A 234 1.36 9.51 33.38
C ALA A 234 2.41 9.40 32.27
N ALA A 235 2.62 10.45 31.49
CA ALA A 235 3.67 10.47 30.47
C ALA A 235 5.09 10.34 31.07
N LEU A 236 5.37 10.96 32.22
CA LEU A 236 6.65 10.80 32.91
C LEU A 236 6.82 9.38 33.46
N ARG A 237 5.77 8.77 34.00
CA ARG A 237 5.82 7.38 34.46
C ARG A 237 6.05 6.40 33.31
N ALA A 238 5.42 6.64 32.18
CA ALA A 238 5.63 5.84 30.96
C ALA A 238 7.11 5.85 30.54
N VAL A 239 7.75 7.02 30.53
CA VAL A 239 9.18 7.16 30.26
C VAL A 239 10.04 6.40 31.29
N ALA A 240 9.68 6.48 32.58
CA ALA A 240 10.38 5.75 33.64
C ALA A 240 10.28 4.22 33.45
N LEU A 241 9.14 3.70 33.03
CA LEU A 241 8.95 2.27 32.74
C LEU A 241 9.86 1.78 31.59
N VAL A 242 10.16 2.62 30.62
CA VAL A 242 11.16 2.29 29.58
C VAL A 242 12.56 2.19 30.19
N HIS A 243 12.95 3.13 31.05
CA HIS A 243 14.25 3.07 31.75
C HIS A 243 14.38 1.88 32.73
N GLU A 244 13.26 1.44 33.29
CA GLU A 244 13.16 0.23 34.12
C GLU A 244 13.24 -1.06 33.31
N GLY A 245 13.30 -0.98 31.97
CA GLY A 245 13.29 -2.13 31.07
C GLY A 245 11.94 -2.86 30.96
N ARG A 246 10.88 -2.27 31.50
CA ARG A 246 9.51 -2.82 31.49
C ARG A 246 8.76 -2.56 30.19
N ALA A 247 9.24 -1.64 29.35
CA ALA A 247 8.66 -1.34 28.06
C ALA A 247 9.73 -1.08 27.00
N ARG A 248 9.43 -1.44 25.79
CA ARG A 248 10.24 -1.24 24.58
C ARG A 248 9.54 -0.40 23.53
N ALA A 249 8.32 0.05 23.81
CA ALA A 249 7.58 1.01 23.02
C ALA A 249 6.67 1.87 23.91
N LEU A 250 6.33 3.04 23.43
CA LEU A 250 5.27 3.86 23.99
C LEU A 250 4.11 3.94 22.98
N MET A 251 2.88 3.96 23.47
CA MET A 251 1.69 4.20 22.65
C MET A 251 0.92 5.38 23.24
N LYS A 252 0.60 6.35 22.38
CA LYS A 252 -0.20 7.50 22.78
C LYS A 252 -1.69 7.12 22.89
N GLY A 253 -2.26 7.34 24.05
CA GLY A 253 -3.71 7.27 24.29
C GLY A 253 -4.42 8.63 24.15
N HIS A 254 -5.33 8.92 25.07
CA HIS A 254 -6.16 10.14 25.08
C HIS A 254 -5.49 11.30 25.82
N LEU A 255 -4.28 11.69 25.41
CA LEU A 255 -3.59 12.88 25.90
C LEU A 255 -3.11 13.74 24.72
N HIS A 256 -2.76 14.99 24.98
CA HIS A 256 -2.15 15.84 23.96
C HIS A 256 -0.75 15.36 23.59
N THR A 257 -0.43 15.38 22.29
CA THR A 257 0.87 14.91 21.77
C THR A 257 2.04 15.64 22.39
N ASP A 258 1.91 16.96 22.61
CA ASP A 258 2.93 17.79 23.24
C ASP A 258 3.27 17.34 24.68
N GLN A 259 2.30 16.84 25.45
CA GLN A 259 2.53 16.32 26.81
C GLN A 259 3.40 15.07 26.81
N LEU A 260 3.15 14.14 25.90
CA LEU A 260 3.94 12.93 25.73
C LEU A 260 5.34 13.26 25.23
N LEU A 261 5.43 14.07 24.16
CA LEU A 261 6.72 14.48 23.59
C LEU A 261 7.56 15.28 24.60
N HIS A 262 6.93 16.13 25.43
CA HIS A 262 7.65 16.85 26.48
C HIS A 262 8.32 15.90 27.49
N ALA A 263 7.64 14.81 27.88
CA ALA A 263 8.22 13.81 28.79
C ALA A 263 9.40 13.08 28.12
N ILE A 264 9.25 12.68 26.85
CA ILE A 264 10.28 12.00 26.05
C ILE A 264 11.51 12.90 25.84
N LEU A 265 11.30 14.20 25.64
CA LEU A 265 12.38 15.16 25.34
C LEU A 265 13.08 15.74 26.57
N LYS A 266 12.70 15.41 27.80
CA LYS A 266 13.41 15.86 29.00
C LYS A 266 14.88 15.49 28.92
N LYS A 267 15.77 16.45 29.31
CA LYS A 267 17.20 16.31 29.11
C LYS A 267 17.82 15.18 29.96
N GLU A 268 17.38 15.03 31.20
CA GLU A 268 18.02 14.10 32.16
C GLU A 268 17.23 12.80 32.31
N THR A 269 15.91 12.87 32.19
CA THR A 269 15.02 11.75 32.48
C THR A 269 14.19 11.29 31.27
N GLY A 270 14.40 11.89 30.12
CA GLY A 270 13.67 11.54 28.88
C GLY A 270 14.33 10.41 28.10
N LEU A 271 13.79 10.11 26.94
CA LEU A 271 14.28 9.03 26.05
C LEU A 271 15.06 9.59 24.85
N ARG A 272 15.75 10.71 25.05
CA ARG A 272 16.53 11.35 23.99
C ARG A 272 17.70 10.48 23.55
N THR A 273 17.97 10.53 22.24
CA THR A 273 19.20 10.03 21.63
C THR A 273 20.03 11.21 21.09
N ASN A 274 21.02 10.92 20.29
CA ASN A 274 21.76 11.91 19.50
C ASN A 274 20.99 12.45 18.29
N ARG A 275 19.78 11.91 18.01
CA ARG A 275 18.91 12.31 16.90
C ARG A 275 17.75 13.17 17.37
N ARG A 276 17.23 13.99 16.47
CA ARG A 276 15.94 14.66 16.66
C ARG A 276 14.80 13.67 16.48
N LEU A 277 13.71 13.87 17.24
CA LEU A 277 12.47 13.16 16.98
C LEU A 277 11.90 13.58 15.62
N SER A 278 11.34 12.64 14.90
CA SER A 278 10.56 12.89 13.68
C SER A 278 9.38 11.93 13.58
N HIS A 279 8.31 12.38 12.96
CA HIS A 279 7.16 11.53 12.66
C HIS A 279 7.28 10.96 11.27
N VAL A 280 6.99 9.67 11.11
CA VAL A 280 6.93 8.99 9.82
C VAL A 280 5.54 8.39 9.66
N PHE A 281 4.86 8.74 8.58
CA PHE A 281 3.73 7.95 8.09
C PHE A 281 4.26 6.86 7.17
N VAL A 282 3.90 5.62 7.46
CA VAL A 282 4.03 4.48 6.56
C VAL A 282 2.67 4.29 5.90
N MET A 283 2.61 4.41 4.59
CA MET A 283 1.36 4.48 3.85
C MET A 283 1.24 3.32 2.86
N ASP A 284 0.10 2.64 2.91
CA ASP A 284 -0.31 1.66 1.91
C ASP A 284 -1.28 2.34 0.94
N VAL A 285 -0.74 2.79 -0.20
CA VAL A 285 -1.49 3.56 -1.20
C VAL A 285 -2.01 2.61 -2.27
N PRO A 286 -3.34 2.50 -2.49
CA PRO A 286 -3.90 1.68 -3.56
C PRO A 286 -3.29 1.98 -4.94
N GLY A 287 -2.85 0.94 -5.63
CA GLY A 287 -2.23 1.07 -6.95
C GLY A 287 -0.71 1.26 -6.94
N LEU A 288 -0.09 1.47 -5.78
CA LEU A 288 1.37 1.36 -5.64
C LEU A 288 1.77 -0.10 -5.35
N ASP A 289 2.95 -0.49 -5.82
CA ASP A 289 3.54 -1.83 -5.62
C ASP A 289 4.46 -1.91 -4.40
N HIS A 290 4.57 -0.82 -3.64
CA HIS A 290 5.41 -0.69 -2.46
C HIS A 290 4.79 0.26 -1.42
N LEU A 291 5.28 0.18 -0.17
CA LEU A 291 4.94 1.15 0.88
C LEU A 291 5.58 2.50 0.58
N LEU A 292 4.83 3.57 0.80
CA LEU A 292 5.29 4.94 0.69
C LEU A 292 5.47 5.54 2.09
N PHE A 293 6.61 6.17 2.35
CA PHE A 293 6.89 6.82 3.63
C PHE A 293 6.84 8.34 3.46
N VAL A 294 6.13 9.05 4.35
CA VAL A 294 6.05 10.52 4.34
C VAL A 294 6.55 11.07 5.67
N THR A 295 7.54 11.97 5.65
CA THR A 295 8.20 12.53 6.85
C THR A 295 8.75 13.95 6.59
N ASP A 296 8.89 14.86 7.57
CA ASP A 296 8.21 14.89 8.85
C ASP A 296 6.84 15.51 8.64
N ALA A 297 5.84 14.93 9.23
CA ALA A 297 4.46 15.35 8.99
C ALA A 297 3.70 15.79 10.26
N ALA A 298 4.38 15.79 11.44
CA ALA A 298 3.68 16.07 12.69
C ALA A 298 4.52 16.66 13.85
N ILE A 299 5.84 16.74 13.74
CA ILE A 299 6.69 17.14 14.88
C ILE A 299 7.49 18.42 14.59
N ASN A 300 8.27 18.44 13.53
CA ASN A 300 9.20 19.54 13.26
C ASN A 300 8.57 20.56 12.30
N ILE A 301 8.09 21.69 12.86
CA ILE A 301 7.33 22.71 12.11
C ILE A 301 8.15 23.23 10.92
N ALA A 302 9.34 23.74 11.18
CA ALA A 302 10.25 24.28 10.16
C ALA A 302 11.67 23.75 10.43
N PRO A 303 11.96 22.49 10.04
CA PRO A 303 13.24 21.86 10.36
C PRO A 303 14.40 22.55 9.63
N ASP A 304 15.46 22.87 10.37
CA ASP A 304 16.74 23.26 9.80
C ASP A 304 17.46 22.04 9.18
N LEU A 305 18.58 22.30 8.48
CA LEU A 305 19.35 21.25 7.82
C LEU A 305 19.76 20.13 8.79
N ALA A 306 20.21 20.48 10.01
CA ALA A 306 20.65 19.50 11.01
C ALA A 306 19.49 18.63 11.50
N CYS A 307 18.30 19.21 11.63
CA CYS A 307 17.08 18.48 11.92
C CYS A 307 16.69 17.56 10.75
N LYS A 308 16.77 18.04 9.51
CA LYS A 308 16.47 17.24 8.30
C LYS A 308 17.40 16.04 8.15
N VAL A 309 18.67 16.13 8.52
CA VAL A 309 19.58 14.97 8.57
C VAL A 309 19.02 13.88 9.49
N SER A 310 18.52 14.25 10.68
CA SER A 310 17.90 13.27 11.60
C SER A 310 16.62 12.71 11.05
N ILE A 311 15.76 13.54 10.43
CA ILE A 311 14.50 13.12 9.80
C ILE A 311 14.76 12.06 8.71
N VAL A 312 15.70 12.34 7.80
CA VAL A 312 16.07 11.43 6.71
C VAL A 312 16.60 10.11 7.26
N GLN A 313 17.53 10.16 8.21
CA GLN A 313 18.13 8.96 8.77
C GLN A 313 17.12 8.11 9.56
N ASN A 314 16.21 8.73 10.32
CA ASN A 314 15.15 8.02 11.04
C ASN A 314 14.22 7.28 10.06
N ALA A 315 13.85 7.91 8.96
CA ALA A 315 12.98 7.29 7.94
C ALA A 315 13.69 6.15 7.19
N ILE A 316 14.99 6.30 6.88
CA ILE A 316 15.80 5.22 6.28
C ILE A 316 15.87 4.01 7.23
N ASP A 317 16.17 4.24 8.52
CA ASP A 317 16.28 3.16 9.49
C ASP A 317 14.93 2.41 9.66
N LEU A 318 13.82 3.15 9.67
CA LEU A 318 12.48 2.56 9.70
C LEU A 318 12.21 1.73 8.44
N ALA A 319 12.42 2.29 7.27
CA ALA A 319 12.17 1.61 6.00
C ALA A 319 13.00 0.31 5.88
N ARG A 320 14.24 0.32 6.35
CA ARG A 320 15.09 -0.87 6.41
C ARG A 320 14.56 -1.91 7.39
N ALA A 321 14.10 -1.52 8.55
CA ALA A 321 13.45 -2.42 9.52
C ALA A 321 12.20 -3.10 8.92
N LEU A 322 11.48 -2.38 8.06
CA LEU A 322 10.33 -2.92 7.33
C LEU A 322 10.72 -3.74 6.09
N GLY A 323 12.02 -3.92 5.79
CA GLY A 323 12.50 -4.85 4.77
C GLY A 323 13.01 -4.22 3.48
N LEU A 324 13.10 -2.89 3.37
CA LEU A 324 13.75 -2.23 2.25
C LEU A 324 15.27 -2.22 2.46
N GLU A 325 16.03 -2.98 1.69
CA GLU A 325 17.49 -3.05 1.84
C GLU A 325 18.17 -1.69 1.59
N GLN A 326 17.74 -0.99 0.56
CA GLN A 326 18.28 0.30 0.14
C GLN A 326 17.15 1.27 -0.25
N PRO A 327 16.43 1.86 0.73
CA PRO A 327 15.33 2.77 0.45
C PRO A 327 15.78 4.00 -0.32
N LYS A 328 14.95 4.44 -1.26
CA LYS A 328 15.15 5.62 -2.11
C LYS A 328 14.44 6.80 -1.49
N VAL A 329 15.19 7.82 -1.15
CA VAL A 329 14.70 9.01 -0.44
C VAL A 329 14.64 10.20 -1.37
N GLY A 330 13.45 10.66 -1.69
CA GLY A 330 13.20 11.91 -2.41
C GLY A 330 13.06 13.09 -1.44
N ILE A 331 13.96 14.06 -1.53
CA ILE A 331 13.86 15.31 -0.76
C ILE A 331 13.01 16.29 -1.55
N LEU A 332 11.79 16.52 -1.05
CA LEU A 332 10.80 17.30 -1.78
C LEU A 332 11.05 18.80 -1.74
N SER A 333 10.77 19.43 -2.87
CA SER A 333 10.71 20.87 -3.06
C SER A 333 9.66 21.21 -4.11
N ALA A 334 9.47 22.50 -4.39
CA ALA A 334 8.55 22.95 -5.45
C ALA A 334 9.08 22.66 -6.87
N VAL A 335 10.40 22.56 -7.02
CA VAL A 335 11.09 22.36 -8.31
C VAL A 335 12.28 21.41 -8.15
N GLU A 336 12.72 20.82 -9.25
CA GLU A 336 13.85 19.91 -9.33
C GLU A 336 15.22 20.60 -9.50
N THR A 337 15.22 21.91 -9.69
CA THR A 337 16.46 22.70 -9.86
C THR A 337 16.87 23.39 -8.57
N VAL A 338 18.18 23.43 -8.31
CA VAL A 338 18.72 24.13 -7.15
C VAL A 338 18.58 25.65 -7.35
N THR A 339 17.67 26.27 -6.61
CA THR A 339 17.29 27.65 -6.75
C THR A 339 17.45 28.40 -5.42
N PRO A 340 18.40 29.32 -5.26
CA PRO A 340 18.66 30.01 -3.98
C PRO A 340 17.44 30.73 -3.38
N SER A 341 16.51 31.19 -4.20
CA SER A 341 15.26 31.82 -3.74
C SER A 341 14.25 30.84 -3.12
N ILE A 342 14.48 29.52 -3.26
CA ILE A 342 13.68 28.45 -2.66
C ILE A 342 14.56 27.64 -1.73
N PRO A 343 14.63 27.98 -0.42
CA PRO A 343 15.58 27.37 0.52
C PRO A 343 15.52 25.84 0.60
N SER A 344 14.34 25.25 0.41
CA SER A 344 14.19 23.77 0.42
C SER A 344 15.01 23.09 -0.67
N THR A 345 15.29 23.75 -1.81
CA THR A 345 16.15 23.20 -2.87
C THR A 345 17.61 23.12 -2.45
N LEU A 346 18.07 24.09 -1.64
CA LEU A 346 19.43 24.09 -1.10
C LEU A 346 19.62 22.97 -0.08
N ASP A 347 18.67 22.84 0.86
CA ASP A 347 18.69 21.74 1.84
C ASP A 347 18.69 20.38 1.14
N ALA A 348 17.86 20.22 0.12
CA ALA A 348 17.77 18.98 -0.64
C ALA A 348 19.09 18.60 -1.32
N ALA A 349 19.74 19.55 -2.00
CA ALA A 349 21.04 19.34 -2.63
C ALA A 349 22.13 19.01 -1.61
N ILE A 350 22.11 19.65 -0.45
CA ILE A 350 23.07 19.40 0.64
C ILE A 350 22.85 17.99 1.21
N LEU A 351 21.60 17.59 1.51
CA LEU A 351 21.26 16.26 2.04
C LEU A 351 21.65 15.15 1.07
N SER A 352 21.40 15.33 -0.22
CA SER A 352 21.85 14.40 -1.26
C SER A 352 23.37 14.25 -1.24
N LYS A 353 24.10 15.36 -1.16
CA LYS A 353 25.57 15.33 -1.08
C LYS A 353 26.07 14.73 0.25
N MET A 354 25.37 14.94 1.37
CA MET A 354 25.70 14.30 2.64
C MET A 354 25.57 12.78 2.57
N ALA A 355 24.58 12.27 1.86
CA ALA A 355 24.42 10.84 1.61
C ALA A 355 25.57 10.29 0.75
N ASP A 356 25.95 10.96 -0.34
CA ASP A 356 27.12 10.61 -1.16
C ASP A 356 28.42 10.51 -0.35
N ARG A 357 28.52 11.30 0.72
CA ARG A 357 29.69 11.36 1.61
C ARG A 357 29.61 10.45 2.82
N GLY A 358 28.55 9.65 2.94
CA GLY A 358 28.34 8.72 4.06
C GLY A 358 27.99 9.40 5.39
N GLN A 359 27.53 10.66 5.37
CA GLN A 359 26.99 11.34 6.55
C GLN A 359 25.53 10.96 6.83
N ILE A 360 24.81 10.50 5.80
CA ILE A 360 23.54 9.81 5.85
C ILE A 360 23.78 8.44 5.22
N THR A 361 23.33 7.36 5.86
CA THR A 361 23.70 5.99 5.48
C THR A 361 22.47 5.08 5.35
N GLY A 362 22.63 4.00 4.59
CA GLY A 362 21.63 2.93 4.50
C GLY A 362 20.52 3.15 3.46
N GLY A 363 20.57 4.24 2.71
CA GLY A 363 19.62 4.54 1.63
C GLY A 363 20.25 5.37 0.53
N LEU A 364 19.54 5.55 -0.58
CA LEU A 364 19.87 6.48 -1.65
C LEU A 364 19.08 7.77 -1.44
N VAL A 365 19.74 8.91 -1.43
CA VAL A 365 19.11 10.22 -1.18
C VAL A 365 19.32 11.12 -2.39
N ASP A 366 18.24 11.66 -2.95
CA ASP A 366 18.31 12.59 -4.07
C ASP A 366 17.31 13.74 -3.88
N GLY A 367 17.65 14.88 -4.46
CA GLY A 367 16.84 16.09 -4.42
C GLY A 367 17.64 17.34 -4.81
N PRO A 368 16.93 18.44 -5.11
CA PRO A 368 15.47 18.63 -4.94
C PRO A 368 14.65 17.87 -5.98
N LEU A 369 13.48 17.37 -5.55
CA LEU A 369 12.48 16.75 -6.41
C LEU A 369 11.11 17.41 -6.18
N ALA A 370 10.36 17.68 -7.25
CA ALA A 370 8.94 17.97 -7.13
C ALA A 370 8.16 16.65 -6.95
N MET A 371 6.93 16.73 -6.43
CA MET A 371 6.15 15.53 -6.08
C MET A 371 5.98 14.58 -7.27
N ASP A 372 5.64 15.11 -8.46
CA ASP A 372 5.45 14.34 -9.69
C ASP A 372 6.72 13.55 -10.07
N ASN A 373 7.85 14.21 -10.12
CA ASN A 373 9.11 13.59 -10.51
C ASN A 373 9.80 12.80 -9.38
N ALA A 374 9.30 12.86 -8.15
CA ALA A 374 9.72 11.95 -7.09
C ALA A 374 9.08 10.56 -7.22
N VAL A 375 7.80 10.48 -7.64
CA VAL A 375 7.01 9.25 -7.60
C VAL A 375 6.68 8.66 -8.98
N ASP A 376 6.74 9.45 -10.07
CA ASP A 376 6.40 8.99 -11.41
C ASP A 376 7.64 8.96 -12.34
N PRO A 377 8.02 7.75 -12.85
CA PRO A 377 9.16 7.63 -13.75
C PRO A 377 8.98 8.35 -15.09
N GLY A 378 7.74 8.59 -15.53
CA GLY A 378 7.42 9.34 -16.76
C GLY A 378 7.71 10.82 -16.59
N ALA A 379 7.23 11.40 -15.47
CA ALA A 379 7.49 12.79 -15.10
C ALA A 379 9.00 13.04 -14.92
N ALA A 380 9.70 12.14 -14.22
CA ALA A 380 11.16 12.23 -14.03
C ALA A 380 11.90 12.25 -15.38
N ARG A 381 11.56 11.35 -16.32
CA ARG A 381 12.15 11.35 -17.67
C ARG A 381 11.86 12.63 -18.45
N THR A 382 10.64 13.14 -18.37
CA THR A 382 10.24 14.39 -19.06
C THR A 382 11.07 15.59 -18.59
N LYS A 383 11.47 15.58 -17.30
CA LYS A 383 12.33 16.59 -16.69
C LYS A 383 13.83 16.33 -16.88
N GLY A 384 14.19 15.25 -17.57
CA GLY A 384 15.60 14.87 -17.81
C GLY A 384 16.32 14.33 -16.58
N LEU A 385 15.61 13.89 -15.55
CA LEU A 385 16.19 13.30 -14.36
C LEU A 385 16.56 11.84 -14.61
N THR A 386 17.83 11.49 -14.36
CA THR A 386 18.40 10.15 -14.67
C THR A 386 18.85 9.39 -13.42
N GLY A 387 18.64 9.94 -12.23
CA GLY A 387 19.02 9.35 -10.95
C GLY A 387 18.25 8.06 -10.61
N LEU A 388 18.75 7.31 -9.64
CA LEU A 388 18.14 6.07 -9.17
C LEU A 388 16.88 6.30 -8.29
N VAL A 389 16.72 7.52 -7.75
CA VAL A 389 15.63 7.91 -6.84
C VAL A 389 14.48 8.56 -7.60
N ALA A 390 14.76 9.46 -8.54
CA ALA A 390 13.74 10.19 -9.28
C ALA A 390 12.74 9.24 -9.96
N GLY A 391 11.46 9.44 -9.71
CA GLY A 391 10.34 8.63 -10.18
C GLY A 391 10.15 7.30 -9.45
N ARG A 392 10.91 7.04 -8.38
CA ARG A 392 10.92 5.76 -7.67
C ARG A 392 11.16 5.92 -6.17
N ALA A 393 10.85 7.09 -5.61
CA ALA A 393 11.08 7.35 -4.20
C ALA A 393 10.18 6.48 -3.32
N ASP A 394 10.79 5.77 -2.39
CA ASP A 394 10.10 5.03 -1.33
C ASP A 394 9.77 5.96 -0.16
N ILE A 395 10.64 6.95 0.09
CA ILE A 395 10.52 7.90 1.20
C ILE A 395 10.44 9.32 0.63
N LEU A 396 9.40 10.05 1.02
CA LEU A 396 9.19 11.46 0.70
C LEU A 396 9.50 12.32 1.93
N VAL A 397 10.53 13.14 1.83
CA VAL A 397 10.90 14.08 2.90
C VAL A 397 10.36 15.46 2.54
N ALA A 398 9.35 15.90 3.28
CA ALA A 398 8.71 17.18 3.07
C ALA A 398 9.61 18.36 3.50
N PRO A 399 9.50 19.52 2.87
CA PRO A 399 10.30 20.71 3.23
C PRO A 399 10.00 21.23 4.64
N ASN A 400 8.77 21.04 5.12
CA ASN A 400 8.29 21.43 6.43
C ASN A 400 7.08 20.56 6.85
N MET A 401 6.67 20.68 8.12
CA MET A 401 5.57 19.91 8.68
C MET A 401 4.23 20.13 7.95
N GLU A 402 3.95 21.37 7.54
CA GLU A 402 2.69 21.70 6.87
C GLU A 402 2.55 20.92 5.55
N ALA A 403 3.59 20.95 4.72
CA ALA A 403 3.62 20.20 3.46
C ALA A 403 3.53 18.68 3.71
N GLY A 404 4.27 18.15 4.68
CA GLY A 404 4.22 16.73 5.02
C GLY A 404 2.85 16.28 5.51
N ASN A 405 2.20 17.07 6.36
CA ASN A 405 0.86 16.79 6.86
C ASN A 405 -0.20 16.86 5.74
N MET A 406 -0.09 17.85 4.84
CA MET A 406 -1.00 17.97 3.69
C MET A 406 -0.87 16.79 2.75
N ILE A 407 0.36 16.38 2.40
CA ILE A 407 0.62 15.21 1.54
C ILE A 407 0.04 13.94 2.18
N ALA A 408 0.31 13.69 3.46
CA ALA A 408 -0.21 12.51 4.14
C ALA A 408 -1.74 12.48 4.15
N LYS A 409 -2.39 13.61 4.45
CA LYS A 409 -3.85 13.71 4.44
C LYS A 409 -4.44 13.60 3.02
N GLU A 410 -3.80 14.19 2.02
CA GLU A 410 -4.21 14.04 0.62
C GLU A 410 -4.19 12.57 0.20
N LEU A 411 -3.12 11.85 0.49
CA LEU A 411 -3.02 10.42 0.20
C LEU A 411 -4.09 9.61 0.95
N THR A 412 -4.33 9.90 2.23
CA THR A 412 -5.34 9.19 3.03
C THR A 412 -6.76 9.45 2.51
N PHE A 413 -7.14 10.71 2.29
CA PHE A 413 -8.53 11.05 2.01
C PHE A 413 -8.88 11.07 0.51
N LEU A 414 -7.93 11.36 -0.38
CA LEU A 414 -8.17 11.42 -1.83
C LEU A 414 -7.67 10.19 -2.56
N ALA A 415 -6.54 9.60 -2.13
CA ALA A 415 -6.00 8.39 -2.72
C ALA A 415 -6.38 7.11 -1.94
N HIS A 416 -7.20 7.23 -0.88
CA HIS A 416 -7.67 6.12 -0.05
C HIS A 416 -6.55 5.28 0.56
N ALA A 417 -5.41 5.92 0.86
CA ALA A 417 -4.31 5.24 1.51
C ALA A 417 -4.61 4.95 2.98
N GLU A 418 -4.24 3.77 3.47
CA GLU A 418 -4.11 3.52 4.89
C GLU A 418 -2.76 4.04 5.39
N ALA A 419 -2.71 4.54 6.63
CA ALA A 419 -1.53 5.18 7.18
C ALA A 419 -1.23 4.68 8.60
N ALA A 420 -0.03 4.13 8.80
CA ALA A 420 0.51 3.84 10.14
C ALA A 420 1.40 5.00 10.58
N GLY A 421 1.22 5.48 11.83
CA GLY A 421 1.97 6.60 12.38
C GLY A 421 2.95 6.19 13.47
N ILE A 422 4.24 6.58 13.31
CA ILE A 422 5.28 6.28 14.28
C ILE A 422 6.22 7.46 14.48
N VAL A 423 6.62 7.71 15.74
CA VAL A 423 7.67 8.68 16.07
C VAL A 423 8.98 7.95 16.30
N MET A 424 10.00 8.42 15.61
CA MET A 424 11.35 7.89 15.57
C MET A 424 12.34 8.86 16.21
N GLY A 425 13.55 8.37 16.53
CA GLY A 425 14.63 9.19 17.10
C GLY A 425 14.69 9.21 18.63
N ALA A 426 13.75 8.56 19.32
CA ALA A 426 13.84 8.25 20.74
C ALA A 426 14.54 6.89 20.96
N GLN A 427 14.81 6.55 22.24
CA GLN A 427 15.39 5.25 22.62
C GLN A 427 14.48 4.08 22.27
N VAL A 428 13.17 4.30 22.19
CA VAL A 428 12.15 3.33 21.78
C VAL A 428 11.18 3.98 20.79
N PRO A 429 10.53 3.21 19.90
CA PRO A 429 9.50 3.74 19.02
C PRO A 429 8.29 4.23 19.81
N VAL A 430 7.64 5.28 19.27
CA VAL A 430 6.41 5.81 19.87
C VAL A 430 5.27 5.69 18.86
N ILE A 431 4.33 4.80 19.15
CA ILE A 431 3.12 4.61 18.34
C ILE A 431 2.21 5.83 18.52
N LEU A 432 2.00 6.57 17.44
CA LEU A 432 1.25 7.81 17.46
C LEU A 432 0.11 7.73 16.44
N THR A 433 -1.04 7.24 16.90
CA THR A 433 -2.24 7.15 16.08
C THR A 433 -3.08 8.42 16.15
N SER A 434 -3.76 8.73 15.06
CA SER A 434 -4.76 9.81 14.99
C SER A 434 -6.11 9.33 15.53
N ARG A 435 -6.98 10.26 15.97
CA ARG A 435 -8.37 9.96 16.32
C ARG A 435 -9.20 9.53 15.09
N ALA A 436 -8.76 9.93 13.90
CA ALA A 436 -9.43 9.60 12.65
C ALA A 436 -8.95 8.27 12.03
N ASP A 437 -7.96 7.60 12.64
CA ASP A 437 -7.44 6.33 12.15
C ASP A 437 -8.45 5.22 12.43
N ASP A 438 -8.64 4.34 11.47
CA ASP A 438 -9.43 3.13 11.62
C ASP A 438 -8.63 2.03 12.37
N ASP A 439 -9.28 0.90 12.58
CA ASP A 439 -8.69 -0.23 13.30
C ASP A 439 -7.49 -0.83 12.56
N LYS A 440 -7.52 -0.84 11.23
CA LYS A 440 -6.43 -1.37 10.41
C LYS A 440 -5.19 -0.50 10.48
N ALA A 441 -5.34 0.82 10.43
CA ALA A 441 -4.25 1.78 10.57
C ALA A 441 -3.60 1.71 11.96
N ARG A 442 -4.42 1.52 13.02
CA ARG A 442 -3.92 1.33 14.39
C ARG A 442 -3.13 0.05 14.53
N LEU A 443 -3.65 -1.04 13.97
CA LEU A 443 -3.00 -2.34 13.98
C LEU A 443 -1.67 -2.30 13.21
N ALA A 444 -1.67 -1.68 12.02
CA ALA A 444 -0.46 -1.49 11.23
C ALA A 444 0.60 -0.66 11.98
N SER A 445 0.18 0.36 12.77
CA SER A 445 1.11 1.13 13.60
C SER A 445 1.79 0.27 14.68
N CYS A 446 1.06 -0.68 15.28
CA CYS A 446 1.61 -1.65 16.22
C CYS A 446 2.59 -2.62 15.52
N ALA A 447 2.24 -3.13 14.34
CA ALA A 447 3.10 -4.01 13.57
C ALA A 447 4.42 -3.32 13.14
N VAL A 448 4.33 -2.08 12.66
CA VAL A 448 5.50 -1.24 12.31
C VAL A 448 6.42 -1.05 13.53
N ALA A 449 5.85 -0.75 14.71
CA ALA A 449 6.63 -0.60 15.93
C ALA A 449 7.28 -1.91 16.37
N ALA A 450 6.58 -3.05 16.27
CA ALA A 450 7.11 -4.36 16.62
C ALA A 450 8.28 -4.76 15.71
N LEU A 451 8.11 -4.62 14.39
CA LEU A 451 9.15 -4.90 13.40
C LEU A 451 10.39 -4.00 13.59
N TYR A 452 10.19 -2.71 13.85
CA TYR A 452 11.30 -1.80 14.13
C TYR A 452 12.03 -2.16 15.43
N ALA A 453 11.30 -2.39 16.53
CA ALA A 453 11.88 -2.74 17.81
C ALA A 453 12.67 -4.06 17.77
N GLU A 454 12.31 -5.00 16.88
CA GLU A 454 13.06 -6.25 16.70
C GLU A 454 14.47 -6.00 16.14
N THR A 455 14.65 -5.01 15.27
CA THR A 455 15.98 -4.66 14.72
C THR A 455 16.87 -3.92 15.71
N GLN A 456 16.34 -3.52 16.86
CA GLN A 456 17.08 -2.82 17.94
C GLN A 456 17.51 -3.76 19.09
N ARG A 457 17.36 -5.09 18.93
CA ARG A 457 17.79 -6.10 19.90
C ARG A 457 19.29 -6.35 19.94
#